data_314a57442300a47f87c91300a60f6f4f
#
_entry.id   314a57442300a47f87c91300a60f6f4f
#
_cell.length_a   1.000
_cell.length_b   1.000
_cell.length_c   1.000
_cell.angle_alpha   90.00
_cell.angle_beta   90.00
_cell.angle_gamma   90.00
#
_symmetry.space_group_name_H-M   'P 1'
#
loop_
_entity.id
_entity.type
_entity.pdbx_description
1 polymer ?
#
loop_
_entity_poly.entity_id
_entity_poly.type
_entity_poly.pdbx_seq_one_letter_code
_entity_poly.pdbx_strand_id
1 'polypeptide(L)'
;MQKISLIINTLLISLATFLAGVSLSIINPFYPTEALSKGVTVSQTGLVLSSVFPATVVLTPVCGQYMHTLAGGAKTSLVLGSLVVGAASAGFGCLEAVHSGPAFLALSLALRLVTAAGESCTAPAATTLASTQLGGGRGIAVTETCYGLGTMLGPAMGGLLYDAGGFVAPFAVTGGLTVTAALLCALLLTDPPLASTGRRGEGGAESRAVSWGEVVTAPGVGVSVASLVVAGCGWAWYSASLEPFLKQQYGLTASHTGLVFMVFGLAYTVSTPVVGVLTDWGMDGFRAMIIGNFGIFLGFVLLGPIPPLQFMGSLELCVTGLAIQGIGSSFTYIGTLLCMMDSVFASGLPDKEQTRAMVSSLWVISDCIGGYLGTSLGSLAFDNLGFAASTMVMAAVTLSSVLVTCVYMAGTRSTAELGDTAASSSQETQRLLERKTNQDHAQENCENYVC
;
A
#
# COMPACT_ATOMS: atom_id res chain seq x y z
N MET A 1 -3.33 11.25 -35.87
CA MET A 1 -4.31 10.30 -35.29
C MET A 1 -3.73 9.50 -34.15
N GLN A 2 -2.55 8.90 -34.23
CA GLN A 2 -1.93 8.08 -33.16
C GLN A 2 -1.75 8.81 -31.82
N LYS A 3 -1.30 10.08 -31.80
CA LYS A 3 -1.16 10.86 -30.55
C LYS A 3 -2.49 11.16 -29.86
N ILE A 4 -3.55 11.42 -30.63
CA ILE A 4 -4.89 11.70 -30.07
C ILE A 4 -5.46 10.41 -29.45
N SER A 5 -5.33 9.27 -30.13
CA SER A 5 -5.75 7.97 -29.60
C SER A 5 -5.01 7.63 -28.30
N LEU A 6 -3.71 7.87 -28.22
CA LEU A 6 -2.91 7.64 -27.01
C LEU A 6 -3.42 8.50 -25.83
N ILE A 7 -3.70 9.78 -26.08
CA ILE A 7 -4.24 10.68 -25.03
C ILE A 7 -5.61 10.19 -24.54
N ILE A 8 -6.52 9.85 -25.47
CA ILE A 8 -7.86 9.35 -25.12
C ILE A 8 -7.74 8.06 -24.32
N ASN A 9 -6.94 7.10 -24.75
CA ASN A 9 -6.74 5.85 -24.03
C ASN A 9 -6.20 6.07 -22.62
N THR A 10 -5.18 6.94 -22.48
CA THR A 10 -4.60 7.28 -21.18
C THR A 10 -5.64 7.90 -20.26
N LEU A 11 -6.45 8.83 -20.74
CA LEU A 11 -7.50 9.48 -19.95
C LEU A 11 -8.58 8.48 -19.51
N LEU A 12 -8.99 7.57 -20.39
CA LEU A 12 -9.99 6.54 -20.08
C LEU A 12 -9.49 5.55 -19.01
N ILE A 13 -8.25 5.08 -19.14
CA ILE A 13 -7.63 4.18 -18.17
C ILE A 13 -7.47 4.90 -16.83
N SER A 14 -7.00 6.16 -16.85
CA SER A 14 -6.87 7.00 -15.66
C SER A 14 -8.19 7.23 -14.95
N LEU A 15 -9.26 7.50 -15.70
CA LEU A 15 -10.60 7.66 -15.15
C LEU A 15 -11.11 6.36 -14.49
N ALA A 16 -10.93 5.21 -15.15
CA ALA A 16 -11.34 3.92 -14.61
C ALA A 16 -10.59 3.59 -13.31
N THR A 17 -9.28 3.81 -13.24
CA THR A 17 -8.47 3.60 -12.03
C THR A 17 -8.79 4.59 -10.92
N PHE A 18 -9.03 5.84 -11.25
CA PHE A 18 -9.47 6.85 -10.28
C PHE A 18 -10.81 6.45 -9.64
N LEU A 19 -11.80 6.06 -10.45
CA LEU A 19 -13.11 5.63 -9.95
C LEU A 19 -13.04 4.33 -9.14
N ALA A 20 -12.12 3.41 -9.45
CA ALA A 20 -11.87 2.24 -8.62
C ALA A 20 -11.35 2.67 -7.22
N GLY A 21 -10.40 3.59 -7.15
CA GLY A 21 -9.94 4.15 -5.88
C GLY A 21 -11.03 4.86 -5.09
N VAL A 22 -11.88 5.65 -5.76
CA VAL A 22 -13.05 6.28 -5.14
C VAL A 22 -13.99 5.22 -4.57
N SER A 23 -14.32 4.17 -5.34
CA SER A 23 -15.25 3.11 -4.92
C SER A 23 -14.78 2.37 -3.67
N LEU A 24 -13.46 2.22 -3.48
CA LEU A 24 -12.90 1.60 -2.28
C LEU A 24 -13.17 2.42 -1.02
N SER A 25 -12.99 3.73 -1.08
CA SER A 25 -12.89 4.62 0.09
C SER A 25 -14.13 5.48 0.36
N ILE A 26 -15.03 5.62 -0.61
CA ILE A 26 -16.22 6.50 -0.53
C ILE A 26 -17.13 6.20 0.66
N ILE A 27 -17.18 4.97 1.09
CA ILE A 27 -18.09 4.44 2.12
C ILE A 27 -17.66 4.84 3.55
N ASN A 28 -16.37 5.18 3.75
CA ASN A 28 -15.79 5.38 5.08
C ASN A 28 -16.47 6.49 5.94
N PRO A 29 -16.91 7.64 5.39
CA PRO A 29 -17.40 8.75 6.21
C PRO A 29 -18.87 8.64 6.66
N PHE A 30 -19.61 7.63 6.23
CA PHE A 30 -21.06 7.54 6.55
C PHE A 30 -21.55 6.11 6.82
N TYR A 31 -20.92 5.09 6.24
CA TYR A 31 -21.37 3.71 6.36
C TYR A 31 -21.34 3.17 7.80
N PRO A 32 -20.31 3.45 8.63
CA PRO A 32 -20.30 2.96 10.02
C PRO A 32 -21.52 3.44 10.82
N THR A 33 -21.88 4.71 10.73
CA THR A 33 -23.07 5.25 11.42
C THR A 33 -24.37 4.67 10.87
N GLU A 34 -24.49 4.49 9.56
CA GLU A 34 -25.65 3.83 8.96
C GLU A 34 -25.80 2.39 9.45
N ALA A 35 -24.69 1.64 9.50
CA ALA A 35 -24.66 0.27 10.02
C ALA A 35 -25.05 0.21 11.51
N LEU A 36 -24.54 1.14 12.33
CA LEU A 36 -24.91 1.26 13.75
C LEU A 36 -26.40 1.54 13.92
N SER A 37 -27.00 2.37 13.09
CA SER A 37 -28.46 2.68 13.14
C SER A 37 -29.32 1.45 12.87
N LYS A 38 -28.79 0.46 12.15
CA LYS A 38 -29.44 -0.83 11.84
C LYS A 38 -29.07 -1.94 12.83
N GLY A 39 -28.36 -1.62 13.92
CA GLY A 39 -27.96 -2.56 14.98
C GLY A 39 -26.74 -3.42 14.66
N VAL A 40 -25.93 -3.02 13.66
CA VAL A 40 -24.63 -3.66 13.35
C VAL A 40 -23.54 -3.00 14.18
N THR A 41 -22.65 -3.78 14.81
CA THR A 41 -21.55 -3.26 15.63
C THR A 41 -20.42 -2.68 14.78
N VAL A 42 -19.55 -1.85 15.38
CA VAL A 42 -18.38 -1.31 14.68
C VAL A 42 -17.41 -2.42 14.26
N SER A 43 -17.25 -3.46 15.08
CA SER A 43 -16.46 -4.65 14.72
C SER A 43 -17.00 -5.34 13.46
N GLN A 44 -18.32 -5.51 13.37
CA GLN A 44 -18.97 -6.11 12.18
C GLN A 44 -18.82 -5.19 10.95
N THR A 45 -18.92 -3.89 11.14
CA THR A 45 -18.63 -2.90 10.10
C THR A 45 -17.17 -3.00 9.63
N GLY A 46 -16.25 -3.14 10.55
CA GLY A 46 -14.83 -3.38 10.24
C GLY A 46 -14.60 -4.62 9.39
N LEU A 47 -15.32 -5.72 9.67
CA LEU A 47 -15.25 -6.92 8.83
C LEU A 47 -15.75 -6.69 7.40
N VAL A 48 -16.80 -5.90 7.21
CA VAL A 48 -17.28 -5.52 5.87
C VAL A 48 -16.22 -4.70 5.14
N LEU A 49 -15.66 -3.68 5.80
CA LEU A 49 -14.65 -2.81 5.18
C LEU A 49 -13.34 -3.55 4.87
N SER A 50 -12.92 -4.46 5.75
CA SER A 50 -11.69 -5.24 5.58
C SER A 50 -11.79 -6.39 4.59
N SER A 51 -12.99 -6.87 4.29
CA SER A 51 -13.21 -8.07 3.44
C SER A 51 -12.64 -7.95 2.03
N VAL A 52 -12.47 -6.73 1.53
CA VAL A 52 -11.90 -6.46 0.21
C VAL A 52 -10.44 -6.90 0.12
N PHE A 53 -9.64 -6.71 1.19
CA PHE A 53 -8.20 -7.01 1.17
C PHE A 53 -7.88 -8.49 0.90
N PRO A 54 -8.38 -9.46 1.71
CA PRO A 54 -8.11 -10.87 1.45
C PRO A 54 -8.72 -11.34 0.12
N ALA A 55 -9.87 -10.81 -0.26
CA ALA A 55 -10.48 -11.14 -1.55
C ALA A 55 -9.60 -10.67 -2.72
N THR A 56 -9.07 -9.45 -2.67
CA THR A 56 -8.15 -8.92 -3.69
C THR A 56 -6.87 -9.74 -3.78
N VAL A 57 -6.23 -10.09 -2.65
CA VAL A 57 -5.01 -10.91 -2.63
C VAL A 57 -5.21 -12.25 -3.33
N VAL A 58 -6.37 -12.88 -3.14
CA VAL A 58 -6.68 -14.19 -3.77
C VAL A 58 -7.12 -14.04 -5.22
N LEU A 59 -7.97 -13.07 -5.51
CA LEU A 59 -8.63 -12.96 -6.83
C LEU A 59 -7.73 -12.28 -7.88
N THR A 60 -6.87 -11.33 -7.50
CA THR A 60 -6.05 -10.58 -8.47
C THR A 60 -5.10 -11.48 -9.28
N PRO A 61 -4.36 -12.45 -8.68
CA PRO A 61 -3.55 -13.37 -9.45
C PRO A 61 -4.38 -14.24 -10.41
N VAL A 62 -5.56 -14.65 -9.96
CA VAL A 62 -6.51 -15.47 -10.79
C VAL A 62 -7.00 -14.66 -11.98
N CYS A 63 -7.53 -13.45 -11.72
CA CYS A 63 -8.00 -12.56 -12.79
C CYS A 63 -6.88 -12.19 -13.77
N GLY A 64 -5.66 -11.89 -13.27
CA GLY A 64 -4.50 -11.60 -14.11
C GLY A 64 -4.10 -12.79 -15.00
N GLN A 65 -4.15 -14.01 -14.46
CA GLN A 65 -3.83 -15.22 -15.22
C GLN A 65 -4.86 -15.51 -16.33
N TYR A 66 -6.15 -15.32 -16.04
CA TYR A 66 -7.21 -15.59 -17.00
C TYR A 66 -7.53 -14.41 -17.94
N MET A 67 -7.00 -13.23 -17.69
CA MET A 67 -7.21 -12.04 -18.51
C MET A 67 -6.91 -12.29 -20.00
N HIS A 68 -5.86 -13.06 -20.30
CA HIS A 68 -5.44 -13.35 -21.68
C HIS A 68 -6.36 -14.35 -22.39
N THR A 69 -7.23 -15.07 -21.68
CA THR A 69 -8.19 -16.01 -22.28
C THR A 69 -9.45 -15.31 -22.75
N LEU A 70 -9.69 -14.08 -22.30
CA LEU A 70 -10.84 -13.29 -22.73
C LEU A 70 -10.64 -12.76 -24.15
N ALA A 71 -11.67 -12.82 -24.97
CA ALA A 71 -11.68 -12.14 -26.26
C ALA A 71 -11.53 -10.62 -26.04
N GLY A 72 -10.44 -10.02 -26.55
CA GLY A 72 -10.08 -8.63 -26.28
C GLY A 72 -9.16 -8.41 -25.04
N GLY A 73 -8.73 -9.49 -24.37
CA GLY A 73 -7.67 -9.45 -23.35
C GLY A 73 -7.91 -8.41 -22.25
N ALA A 74 -6.90 -7.55 -22.03
CA ALA A 74 -6.91 -6.54 -20.97
C ALA A 74 -8.04 -5.49 -21.11
N LYS A 75 -8.44 -5.13 -22.34
CA LYS A 75 -9.57 -4.20 -22.54
C LYS A 75 -10.88 -4.80 -22.02
N THR A 76 -11.18 -6.04 -22.38
CA THR A 76 -12.39 -6.72 -21.94
C THR A 76 -12.39 -6.92 -20.42
N SER A 77 -11.23 -7.27 -19.84
CA SER A 77 -11.08 -7.40 -18.38
C SER A 77 -11.33 -6.08 -17.66
N LEU A 78 -10.79 -4.95 -18.17
CA LEU A 78 -11.02 -3.62 -17.64
C LEU A 78 -12.51 -3.24 -17.66
N VAL A 79 -13.16 -3.46 -18.80
CA VAL A 79 -14.59 -3.12 -19.00
C VAL A 79 -15.48 -3.96 -18.09
N LEU A 80 -15.33 -5.29 -18.12
CA LEU A 80 -16.15 -6.19 -17.30
C LEU A 80 -15.92 -5.96 -15.80
N GLY A 81 -14.66 -5.79 -15.37
CA GLY A 81 -14.33 -5.48 -14.00
C GLY A 81 -14.99 -4.17 -13.53
N SER A 82 -14.86 -3.10 -14.33
CA SER A 82 -15.50 -1.81 -14.01
C SER A 82 -17.02 -1.87 -14.01
N LEU A 83 -17.66 -2.65 -14.90
CA LEU A 83 -19.11 -2.88 -14.88
C LEU A 83 -19.55 -3.60 -13.61
N VAL A 84 -18.80 -4.60 -13.17
CA VAL A 84 -19.06 -5.32 -11.91
C VAL A 84 -18.95 -4.38 -10.71
N VAL A 85 -17.89 -3.55 -10.64
CA VAL A 85 -17.72 -2.54 -9.58
C VAL A 85 -18.87 -1.55 -9.58
N GLY A 86 -19.24 -1.01 -10.74
CA GLY A 86 -20.35 -0.06 -10.85
C GLY A 86 -21.71 -0.66 -10.46
N ALA A 87 -21.98 -1.89 -10.86
CA ALA A 87 -23.22 -2.60 -10.50
C ALA A 87 -23.26 -2.92 -8.99
N ALA A 88 -22.13 -3.37 -8.41
CA ALA A 88 -22.02 -3.61 -6.97
C ALA A 88 -22.21 -2.30 -6.18
N SER A 89 -21.65 -1.19 -6.65
CA SER A 89 -21.86 0.14 -6.05
C SER A 89 -23.33 0.53 -6.07
N ALA A 90 -24.01 0.39 -7.20
CA ALA A 90 -25.46 0.64 -7.29
C ALA A 90 -26.25 -0.28 -6.33
N GLY A 91 -25.84 -1.56 -6.22
CA GLY A 91 -26.41 -2.52 -5.26
C GLY A 91 -26.24 -2.05 -3.79
N PHE A 92 -25.10 -1.42 -3.44
CA PHE A 92 -24.95 -0.83 -2.12
C PHE A 92 -25.98 0.26 -1.83
N GLY A 93 -26.30 1.11 -2.80
CA GLY A 93 -27.38 2.11 -2.65
C GLY A 93 -28.73 1.48 -2.29
N CYS A 94 -29.05 0.29 -2.83
CA CYS A 94 -30.28 -0.42 -2.52
C CYS A 94 -30.34 -0.95 -1.07
N LEU A 95 -29.23 -1.00 -0.34
CA LEU A 95 -29.20 -1.44 1.05
C LEU A 95 -29.91 -0.47 2.02
N GLU A 96 -30.22 0.75 1.60
CA GLU A 96 -31.07 1.68 2.36
C GLU A 96 -32.40 1.03 2.74
N ALA A 97 -33.03 0.29 1.79
CA ALA A 97 -34.29 -0.38 2.01
C ALA A 97 -34.22 -1.61 2.95
N VAL A 98 -33.02 -2.05 3.33
CA VAL A 98 -32.85 -3.19 4.22
C VAL A 98 -32.84 -2.75 5.68
N HIS A 99 -33.89 -3.08 6.43
CA HIS A 99 -34.03 -2.68 7.84
C HIS A 99 -33.47 -3.71 8.83
N SER A 100 -33.29 -4.96 8.41
CA SER A 100 -32.73 -6.02 9.27
C SER A 100 -31.22 -5.91 9.34
N GLY A 101 -30.64 -5.73 10.54
CA GLY A 101 -29.17 -5.64 10.75
C GLY A 101 -28.40 -6.84 10.19
N PRO A 102 -28.78 -8.10 10.50
CA PRO A 102 -28.10 -9.27 9.92
C PRO A 102 -28.19 -9.36 8.40
N ALA A 103 -29.33 -8.99 7.80
CA ALA A 103 -29.50 -8.99 6.35
C ALA A 103 -28.64 -7.85 5.72
N PHE A 104 -28.64 -6.66 6.32
CA PHE A 104 -27.79 -5.55 5.91
C PHE A 104 -26.30 -5.94 5.92
N LEU A 105 -25.83 -6.55 7.01
CA LEU A 105 -24.46 -7.02 7.15
C LEU A 105 -24.10 -8.06 6.08
N ALA A 106 -24.92 -9.08 5.89
CA ALA A 106 -24.66 -10.16 4.93
C ALA A 106 -24.63 -9.64 3.48
N LEU A 107 -25.58 -8.78 3.11
CA LEU A 107 -25.62 -8.17 1.78
C LEU A 107 -24.48 -7.19 1.55
N SER A 108 -24.11 -6.38 2.56
CA SER A 108 -22.94 -5.49 2.50
C SER A 108 -21.67 -6.31 2.25
N LEU A 109 -21.48 -7.41 2.98
CA LEU A 109 -20.32 -8.28 2.81
C LEU A 109 -20.30 -8.90 1.41
N ALA A 110 -21.44 -9.41 0.93
CA ALA A 110 -21.56 -10.00 -0.41
C ALA A 110 -21.21 -8.97 -1.51
N LEU A 111 -21.75 -7.75 -1.41
CA LEU A 111 -21.48 -6.68 -2.37
C LEU A 111 -20.00 -6.22 -2.33
N ARG A 112 -19.35 -6.17 -1.14
CA ARG A 112 -17.91 -5.89 -1.03
C ARG A 112 -17.06 -6.97 -1.70
N LEU A 113 -17.42 -8.25 -1.55
CA LEU A 113 -16.72 -9.34 -2.25
C LEU A 113 -16.91 -9.25 -3.77
N VAL A 114 -18.10 -8.88 -4.24
CA VAL A 114 -18.35 -8.63 -5.67
C VAL A 114 -17.53 -7.43 -6.17
N THR A 115 -17.46 -6.34 -5.40
CA THR A 115 -16.61 -5.19 -5.71
C THR A 115 -15.16 -5.62 -5.82
N ALA A 116 -14.64 -6.37 -4.83
CA ALA A 116 -13.26 -6.88 -4.84
C ALA A 116 -12.96 -7.75 -6.07
N ALA A 117 -13.91 -8.58 -6.50
CA ALA A 117 -13.78 -9.38 -7.73
C ALA A 117 -13.67 -8.48 -8.99
N GLY A 118 -14.49 -7.44 -9.07
CA GLY A 118 -14.43 -6.46 -10.16
C GLY A 118 -13.09 -5.68 -10.15
N GLU A 119 -12.65 -5.21 -9.00
CA GLU A 119 -11.36 -4.49 -8.84
C GLU A 119 -10.17 -5.38 -9.19
N SER A 120 -10.22 -6.66 -8.80
CA SER A 120 -9.18 -7.65 -9.13
C SER A 120 -9.04 -7.90 -10.64
N CYS A 121 -10.08 -7.65 -11.43
CA CYS A 121 -10.01 -7.66 -12.89
C CYS A 121 -9.56 -6.30 -13.45
N THR A 122 -10.02 -5.20 -12.86
CA THR A 122 -9.79 -3.84 -13.35
C THR A 122 -8.32 -3.39 -13.16
N ALA A 123 -7.75 -3.60 -11.97
CA ALA A 123 -6.42 -3.10 -11.63
C ALA A 123 -5.30 -3.68 -12.53
N PRO A 124 -5.14 -5.01 -12.68
CA PRO A 124 -4.10 -5.56 -13.53
C PRO A 124 -4.33 -5.25 -15.02
N ALA A 125 -5.59 -5.15 -15.45
CA ALA A 125 -5.92 -4.79 -16.82
C ALA A 125 -5.56 -3.34 -17.13
N ALA A 126 -5.88 -2.40 -16.25
CA ALA A 126 -5.53 -0.99 -16.38
C ALA A 126 -4.00 -0.80 -16.42
N THR A 127 -3.28 -1.45 -15.51
CA THR A 127 -1.82 -1.39 -15.44
C THR A 127 -1.17 -1.98 -16.68
N THR A 128 -1.69 -3.10 -17.21
CA THR A 128 -1.22 -3.71 -18.46
C THR A 128 -1.44 -2.79 -19.65
N LEU A 129 -2.63 -2.22 -19.80
CA LEU A 129 -2.95 -1.30 -20.89
C LEU A 129 -2.13 -0.01 -20.84
N ALA A 130 -1.98 0.57 -19.66
CA ALA A 130 -1.17 1.79 -19.48
C ALA A 130 0.31 1.53 -19.73
N SER A 131 0.87 0.43 -19.22
CA SER A 131 2.29 0.09 -19.40
C SER A 131 2.63 -0.23 -20.85
N THR A 132 1.74 -0.85 -21.62
CA THR A 132 1.94 -1.13 -23.04
C THR A 132 1.88 0.13 -23.89
N GLN A 133 1.10 1.15 -23.49
CA GLN A 133 0.90 2.38 -24.25
C GLN A 133 1.89 3.50 -23.91
N LEU A 134 2.26 3.65 -22.63
CA LEU A 134 3.11 4.73 -22.13
C LEU A 134 4.56 4.30 -21.86
N GLY A 135 4.83 2.99 -21.96
CA GLY A 135 6.08 2.38 -21.52
C GLY A 135 6.00 1.98 -20.03
N GLY A 136 6.55 0.78 -19.71
CA GLY A 136 6.39 0.05 -18.45
C GLY A 136 6.22 0.89 -17.18
N GLY A 137 7.29 1.54 -16.72
CA GLY A 137 7.24 2.29 -15.47
C GLY A 137 6.31 3.50 -15.47
N ARG A 138 6.20 4.23 -16.60
CA ARG A 138 5.31 5.40 -16.70
C ARG A 138 3.84 5.01 -16.65
N GLY A 139 3.48 3.90 -17.28
CA GLY A 139 2.11 3.39 -17.26
C GLY A 139 1.69 3.00 -15.84
N ILE A 140 2.55 2.28 -15.12
CA ILE A 140 2.33 1.90 -13.72
C ILE A 140 2.17 3.16 -12.85
N ALA A 141 3.07 4.13 -12.98
CA ALA A 141 3.01 5.37 -12.20
C ALA A 141 1.71 6.15 -12.42
N VAL A 142 1.20 6.22 -13.65
CA VAL A 142 -0.07 6.90 -13.95
C VAL A 142 -1.25 6.18 -13.28
N THR A 143 -1.34 4.86 -13.39
CA THR A 143 -2.45 4.10 -12.79
C THR A 143 -2.42 4.18 -11.26
N GLU A 144 -1.25 4.02 -10.64
CA GLU A 144 -1.10 4.12 -9.18
C GLU A 144 -1.44 5.54 -8.66
N THR A 145 -0.99 6.58 -9.36
CA THR A 145 -1.33 7.97 -9.00
C THR A 145 -2.84 8.22 -9.07
N CYS A 146 -3.49 7.78 -10.15
CA CYS A 146 -4.94 7.96 -10.32
C CYS A 146 -5.73 7.18 -9.27
N TYR A 147 -5.32 5.94 -8.96
CA TYR A 147 -5.92 5.15 -7.89
C TYR A 147 -5.74 5.80 -6.53
N GLY A 148 -4.53 6.27 -6.21
CA GLY A 148 -4.23 6.97 -4.96
C GLY A 148 -5.04 8.28 -4.80
N LEU A 149 -5.17 9.07 -5.88
CA LEU A 149 -6.03 10.26 -5.88
C LEU A 149 -7.52 9.89 -5.65
N GLY A 150 -7.97 8.79 -6.23
CA GLY A 150 -9.33 8.29 -6.02
C GLY A 150 -9.57 7.90 -4.57
N THR A 151 -8.66 7.15 -3.96
CA THR A 151 -8.77 6.75 -2.54
C THR A 151 -8.69 7.94 -1.59
N MET A 152 -7.91 8.97 -1.92
CA MET A 152 -7.80 10.21 -1.15
C MET A 152 -9.08 11.05 -1.20
N LEU A 153 -9.65 11.24 -2.40
CA LEU A 153 -10.83 12.09 -2.61
C LEU A 153 -12.16 11.40 -2.30
N GLY A 154 -12.17 10.06 -2.32
CA GLY A 154 -13.36 9.25 -2.12
C GLY A 154 -14.15 9.60 -0.84
N PRO A 155 -13.52 9.67 0.34
CA PRO A 155 -14.22 10.02 1.57
C PRO A 155 -14.86 11.41 1.53
N ALA A 156 -14.17 12.42 0.99
CA ALA A 156 -14.74 13.77 0.85
C ALA A 156 -15.92 13.78 -0.11
N MET A 157 -15.80 13.13 -1.25
CA MET A 157 -16.91 12.96 -2.21
C MET A 157 -18.08 12.20 -1.58
N GLY A 158 -17.80 11.12 -0.86
CA GLY A 158 -18.81 10.31 -0.19
C GLY A 158 -19.59 11.09 0.85
N GLY A 159 -18.90 11.82 1.71
CA GLY A 159 -19.53 12.65 2.72
C GLY A 159 -20.42 13.75 2.11
N LEU A 160 -19.92 14.48 1.10
CA LEU A 160 -20.66 15.52 0.40
C LEU A 160 -21.92 14.97 -0.28
N LEU A 161 -21.81 13.86 -0.97
CA LEU A 161 -22.95 13.23 -1.66
C LEU A 161 -23.96 12.66 -0.66
N TYR A 162 -23.49 12.12 0.48
CA TYR A 162 -24.35 11.62 1.53
C TYR A 162 -25.16 12.75 2.18
N ASP A 163 -24.53 13.87 2.52
CA ASP A 163 -25.23 15.02 3.10
C ASP A 163 -26.22 15.67 2.11
N ALA A 164 -25.94 15.60 0.79
CA ALA A 164 -26.79 16.16 -0.24
C ALA A 164 -28.00 15.29 -0.62
N GLY A 165 -27.87 13.97 -0.57
CA GLY A 165 -28.88 13.05 -1.12
C GLY A 165 -29.04 11.73 -0.36
N GLY A 166 -28.57 11.65 0.88
CA GLY A 166 -28.69 10.46 1.74
C GLY A 166 -27.83 9.29 1.30
N PHE A 167 -28.13 8.12 1.83
CA PHE A 167 -27.31 6.90 1.66
C PHE A 167 -27.18 6.45 0.19
N VAL A 168 -28.22 6.62 -0.62
CA VAL A 168 -28.22 6.19 -2.04
C VAL A 168 -27.27 7.05 -2.90
N ALA A 169 -27.20 8.36 -2.64
CA ALA A 169 -26.53 9.31 -3.53
C ALA A 169 -25.05 9.00 -3.82
N PRO A 170 -24.17 8.72 -2.83
CA PRO A 170 -22.79 8.36 -3.09
C PRO A 170 -22.64 7.17 -4.04
N PHE A 171 -23.44 6.15 -3.82
CA PHE A 171 -23.38 4.91 -4.59
C PHE A 171 -23.98 5.04 -5.99
N ALA A 172 -25.08 5.78 -6.14
CA ALA A 172 -25.70 6.03 -7.44
C ALA A 172 -24.77 6.86 -8.34
N VAL A 173 -24.16 7.90 -7.80
CA VAL A 173 -23.23 8.76 -8.55
C VAL A 173 -21.98 8.01 -8.94
N THR A 174 -21.29 7.36 -7.98
CA THR A 174 -20.06 6.64 -8.28
C THR A 174 -20.29 5.41 -9.13
N GLY A 175 -21.35 4.64 -8.83
CA GLY A 175 -21.74 3.49 -9.66
C GLY A 175 -22.08 3.91 -11.08
N GLY A 176 -22.87 4.98 -11.24
CA GLY A 176 -23.21 5.54 -12.55
C GLY A 176 -21.99 6.04 -13.32
N LEU A 177 -21.09 6.77 -12.67
CA LEU A 177 -19.84 7.24 -13.28
C LEU A 177 -18.93 6.05 -13.69
N THR A 178 -18.82 5.03 -12.84
CA THR A 178 -18.01 3.84 -13.12
C THR A 178 -18.56 3.04 -14.30
N VAL A 179 -19.88 2.84 -14.35
CA VAL A 179 -20.55 2.19 -15.51
C VAL A 179 -20.34 3.02 -16.78
N THR A 180 -20.50 4.35 -16.68
CA THR A 180 -20.27 5.26 -17.83
C THR A 180 -18.83 5.20 -18.32
N ALA A 181 -17.85 5.21 -17.40
CA ALA A 181 -16.45 5.06 -17.75
C ALA A 181 -16.16 3.69 -18.42
N ALA A 182 -16.75 2.61 -17.91
CA ALA A 182 -16.64 1.29 -18.50
C ALA A 182 -17.21 1.24 -19.94
N LEU A 183 -18.35 1.85 -20.18
CA LEU A 183 -18.95 1.96 -21.51
C LEU A 183 -18.10 2.81 -22.45
N LEU A 184 -17.55 3.94 -21.96
CA LEU A 184 -16.61 4.74 -22.76
C LEU A 184 -15.32 3.96 -23.09
N CYS A 185 -14.79 3.19 -22.14
CA CYS A 185 -13.67 2.27 -22.41
C CYS A 185 -14.04 1.21 -23.46
N ALA A 186 -15.23 0.63 -23.39
CA ALA A 186 -15.68 -0.35 -24.37
C ALA A 186 -15.74 0.24 -25.80
N LEU A 187 -16.24 1.45 -25.93
CA LEU A 187 -16.48 2.11 -27.22
C LEU A 187 -15.23 2.77 -27.80
N LEU A 188 -14.45 3.48 -26.97
CA LEU A 188 -13.41 4.38 -27.42
C LEU A 188 -11.99 3.85 -27.20
N LEU A 189 -11.79 2.91 -26.26
CA LEU A 189 -10.47 2.37 -26.00
C LEU A 189 -10.05 1.52 -27.20
N THR A 190 -8.98 1.93 -27.85
CA THR A 190 -8.39 1.14 -28.95
C THR A 190 -7.40 0.15 -28.37
N ASP A 191 -7.56 -1.13 -28.77
CA ASP A 191 -6.59 -2.15 -28.41
C ASP A 191 -5.22 -1.73 -28.93
N PRO A 192 -4.17 -1.77 -28.11
CA PRO A 192 -2.83 -1.66 -28.64
C PRO A 192 -2.67 -2.78 -29.67
N PRO A 193 -2.01 -2.52 -30.83
CA PRO A 193 -1.72 -3.59 -31.76
C PRO A 193 -1.07 -4.70 -30.94
N LEU A 194 -1.61 -5.92 -31.05
CA LEU A 194 -1.07 -7.10 -30.40
C LEU A 194 0.41 -7.14 -30.73
N ALA A 195 1.22 -6.52 -29.86
CA ALA A 195 2.65 -6.78 -29.85
C ALA A 195 2.69 -8.28 -29.59
N SER A 196 2.95 -9.00 -30.67
CA SER A 196 3.11 -10.44 -30.66
C SER A 196 3.78 -10.84 -29.33
N THR A 197 3.11 -11.64 -28.54
CA THR A 197 3.64 -12.36 -27.40
C THR A 197 4.77 -13.32 -27.84
N GLY A 198 5.65 -12.81 -28.66
CA GLY A 198 6.77 -13.45 -29.31
C GLY A 198 8.07 -12.72 -29.01
N ARG A 199 8.35 -12.53 -27.74
CA ARG A 199 9.72 -12.48 -27.23
C ARG A 199 9.72 -12.98 -25.80
N ARG A 200 9.42 -14.27 -25.60
CA ARG A 200 10.30 -15.08 -24.78
C ARG A 200 11.69 -14.78 -25.34
N GLY A 201 12.51 -14.05 -24.61
CA GLY A 201 13.91 -13.89 -24.95
C GLY A 201 14.56 -15.26 -25.06
N GLU A 202 14.64 -15.76 -26.29
CA GLU A 202 15.68 -16.68 -26.71
C GLU A 202 16.98 -15.90 -26.67
N GLY A 203 17.64 -15.95 -25.55
CA GLY A 203 18.96 -15.40 -25.32
C GLY A 203 19.59 -16.23 -24.23
N GLY A 204 20.31 -17.29 -24.67
CA GLY A 204 20.92 -18.31 -23.85
C GLY A 204 21.76 -17.78 -22.69
N ALA A 205 21.46 -18.26 -21.57
CA ALA A 205 22.18 -18.72 -20.40
C ALA A 205 21.09 -19.19 -19.47
N GLU A 206 21.19 -20.40 -18.93
CA GLU A 206 20.31 -20.92 -17.88
C GLU A 206 20.30 -19.93 -16.71
N SER A 207 19.39 -18.99 -16.78
CA SER A 207 19.22 -17.98 -15.76
C SER A 207 18.47 -18.66 -14.62
N ARG A 208 19.18 -19.02 -13.56
CA ARG A 208 18.64 -19.54 -12.30
C ARG A 208 17.35 -18.79 -11.98
N ALA A 209 16.24 -19.51 -11.92
CA ALA A 209 14.95 -18.96 -11.55
C ALA A 209 15.01 -18.53 -10.09
N VAL A 210 14.71 -17.26 -9.82
CA VAL A 210 14.65 -16.72 -8.46
C VAL A 210 13.45 -17.35 -7.75
N SER A 211 13.68 -17.92 -6.57
CA SER A 211 12.63 -18.53 -5.75
C SER A 211 12.03 -17.51 -4.78
N TRP A 212 10.72 -17.63 -4.49
CA TRP A 212 10.08 -16.86 -3.43
C TRP A 212 10.76 -17.01 -2.07
N GLY A 213 11.27 -18.23 -1.77
CA GLY A 213 12.03 -18.49 -0.55
C GLY A 213 13.27 -17.61 -0.43
N GLU A 214 14.03 -17.43 -1.51
CA GLU A 214 15.23 -16.58 -1.52
C GLU A 214 14.90 -15.10 -1.30
N VAL A 215 13.80 -14.60 -1.86
CA VAL A 215 13.36 -13.21 -1.67
C VAL A 215 12.92 -12.97 -0.22
N VAL A 216 12.10 -13.86 0.35
CA VAL A 216 11.54 -13.68 1.71
C VAL A 216 12.61 -13.86 2.80
N THR A 217 13.61 -14.74 2.56
CA THR A 217 14.68 -14.99 3.54
C THR A 217 15.87 -14.03 3.42
N ALA A 218 15.86 -13.11 2.45
CA ALA A 218 16.92 -12.10 2.33
C ALA A 218 16.98 -11.20 3.58
N PRO A 219 18.22 -10.96 4.13
CA PRO A 219 18.40 -10.19 5.35
C PRO A 219 17.78 -8.78 5.22
N GLY A 220 16.92 -8.39 6.16
CA GLY A 220 16.23 -7.09 6.16
C GLY A 220 14.82 -7.13 5.55
N VAL A 221 14.50 -8.08 4.68
CA VAL A 221 13.14 -8.20 4.10
C VAL A 221 12.11 -8.45 5.18
N GLY A 222 12.38 -9.33 6.15
CA GLY A 222 11.45 -9.64 7.23
C GLY A 222 11.09 -8.42 8.09
N VAL A 223 12.06 -7.57 8.42
CA VAL A 223 11.83 -6.33 9.17
C VAL A 223 11.03 -5.32 8.35
N SER A 224 11.33 -5.22 7.05
CA SER A 224 10.59 -4.34 6.13
C SER A 224 9.13 -4.79 5.96
N VAL A 225 8.89 -6.10 5.80
CA VAL A 225 7.54 -6.69 5.75
C VAL A 225 6.77 -6.39 7.04
N ALA A 226 7.37 -6.65 8.21
CA ALA A 226 6.74 -6.37 9.51
C ALA A 226 6.41 -4.88 9.68
N SER A 227 7.34 -4.00 9.32
CA SER A 227 7.13 -2.55 9.37
C SER A 227 6.01 -2.09 8.42
N LEU A 228 5.95 -2.64 7.21
CA LEU A 228 4.90 -2.32 6.24
C LEU A 228 3.53 -2.83 6.71
N VAL A 229 3.45 -4.05 7.23
CA VAL A 229 2.21 -4.58 7.83
C VAL A 229 1.72 -3.67 8.95
N VAL A 230 2.62 -3.16 9.82
CA VAL A 230 2.27 -2.22 10.88
C VAL A 230 1.79 -0.87 10.30
N ALA A 231 2.44 -0.35 9.26
CA ALA A 231 2.02 0.89 8.61
C ALA A 231 0.66 0.75 7.92
N GLY A 232 0.45 -0.36 7.18
CA GLY A 232 -0.84 -0.72 6.58
C GLY A 232 -1.94 -0.90 7.63
N CYS A 233 -1.62 -1.54 8.75
CA CYS A 233 -2.51 -1.64 9.91
C CYS A 233 -2.87 -0.23 10.44
N GLY A 234 -1.90 0.69 10.49
CA GLY A 234 -2.09 2.05 10.98
C GLY A 234 -3.09 2.86 10.14
N TRP A 235 -2.95 2.91 8.82
CA TRP A 235 -3.86 3.71 8.00
C TRP A 235 -5.29 3.14 7.98
N ALA A 236 -5.42 1.82 8.14
CA ALA A 236 -6.71 1.14 8.12
C ALA A 236 -7.39 1.05 9.51
N TRP A 237 -6.64 1.31 10.61
CA TRP A 237 -7.09 1.12 11.99
C TRP A 237 -8.36 1.88 12.35
N TYR A 238 -8.48 3.09 11.89
CA TYR A 238 -9.62 3.96 12.22
C TYR A 238 -10.69 4.02 11.12
N SER A 239 -10.57 3.25 10.06
CA SER A 239 -11.50 3.31 8.91
C SER A 239 -12.96 3.06 9.30
N ALA A 240 -13.23 2.22 10.29
CA ALA A 240 -14.57 1.93 10.78
C ALA A 240 -14.95 2.72 12.05
N SER A 241 -13.98 3.29 12.78
CA SER A 241 -14.19 3.87 14.12
C SER A 241 -14.10 5.39 14.16
N LEU A 242 -13.41 6.02 13.22
CA LEU A 242 -13.21 7.47 13.22
C LEU A 242 -14.51 8.24 12.98
N GLU A 243 -15.34 7.79 12.03
CA GLU A 243 -16.62 8.45 11.73
C GLU A 243 -17.58 8.45 12.93
N PRO A 244 -17.89 7.29 13.58
CA PRO A 244 -18.73 7.30 14.77
C PRO A 244 -18.15 8.14 15.91
N PHE A 245 -16.82 8.12 16.09
CA PHE A 245 -16.16 8.97 17.09
C PHE A 245 -16.34 10.46 16.81
N LEU A 246 -16.06 10.92 15.58
CA LEU A 246 -16.19 12.32 15.20
C LEU A 246 -17.64 12.82 15.32
N LYS A 247 -18.59 11.97 14.96
CA LYS A 247 -20.02 12.28 15.08
C LYS A 247 -20.48 12.39 16.53
N GLN A 248 -20.09 11.43 17.38
CA GLN A 248 -20.46 11.43 18.79
C GLN A 248 -19.77 12.55 19.58
N GLN A 249 -18.49 12.80 19.33
CA GLN A 249 -17.70 13.73 20.12
C GLN A 249 -17.86 15.21 19.66
N TYR A 250 -17.98 15.43 18.34
CA TYR A 250 -17.96 16.78 17.76
C TYR A 250 -19.22 17.11 16.95
N GLY A 251 -20.14 16.16 16.78
CA GLY A 251 -21.40 16.38 16.03
C GLY A 251 -21.15 16.65 14.53
N LEU A 252 -20.04 16.13 13.97
CA LEU A 252 -19.70 16.40 12.57
C LEU A 252 -20.67 15.70 11.61
N THR A 253 -20.96 16.37 10.50
CA THR A 253 -21.68 15.77 9.38
C THR A 253 -20.77 14.84 8.56
N ALA A 254 -21.35 14.03 7.68
CA ALA A 254 -20.58 13.14 6.82
C ALA A 254 -19.61 13.90 5.90
N SER A 255 -20.00 15.10 5.42
CA SER A 255 -19.12 15.98 4.64
C SER A 255 -17.86 16.38 5.42
N HIS A 256 -18.02 16.87 6.65
CA HIS A 256 -16.89 17.26 7.48
C HIS A 256 -16.02 16.06 7.84
N THR A 257 -16.63 14.91 8.14
CA THR A 257 -15.91 13.65 8.40
C THR A 257 -15.11 13.21 7.17
N GLY A 258 -15.69 13.29 5.98
CA GLY A 258 -14.99 13.01 4.73
C GLY A 258 -13.78 13.91 4.49
N LEU A 259 -13.89 15.21 4.82
CA LEU A 259 -12.76 16.14 4.76
C LEU A 259 -11.66 15.79 5.77
N VAL A 260 -12.03 15.34 6.98
CA VAL A 260 -11.05 14.88 7.98
C VAL A 260 -10.30 13.64 7.48
N PHE A 261 -10.97 12.65 6.88
CA PHE A 261 -10.32 11.50 6.25
C PHE A 261 -9.36 11.91 5.11
N MET A 262 -9.75 12.92 4.33
CA MET A 262 -8.93 13.40 3.21
C MET A 262 -7.59 14.00 3.68
N VAL A 263 -7.50 14.53 4.91
CA VAL A 263 -6.27 15.13 5.45
C VAL A 263 -5.10 14.14 5.44
N PHE A 264 -5.33 12.90 5.87
CA PHE A 264 -4.32 11.85 5.83
C PHE A 264 -3.81 11.62 4.39
N GLY A 265 -4.72 11.40 3.44
CA GLY A 265 -4.37 11.14 2.03
C GLY A 265 -3.65 12.31 1.37
N LEU A 266 -4.07 13.56 1.69
CA LEU A 266 -3.43 14.77 1.17
C LEU A 266 -2.01 14.90 1.71
N ALA A 267 -1.82 14.73 3.03
CA ALA A 267 -0.52 14.81 3.67
C ALA A 267 0.43 13.72 3.13
N TYR A 268 -0.06 12.49 2.95
CA TYR A 268 0.66 11.39 2.32
C TYR A 268 1.09 11.75 0.88
N THR A 269 0.16 12.19 0.05
CA THR A 269 0.39 12.48 -1.38
C THR A 269 1.39 13.62 -1.56
N VAL A 270 1.29 14.69 -0.75
CA VAL A 270 2.19 15.85 -0.85
C VAL A 270 3.60 15.51 -0.33
N SER A 271 3.70 14.67 0.70
CA SER A 271 5.01 14.31 1.27
C SER A 271 5.76 13.24 0.46
N THR A 272 5.07 12.38 -0.29
CA THR A 272 5.67 11.28 -1.07
C THR A 272 6.77 11.75 -2.04
N PRO A 273 6.59 12.78 -2.89
CA PRO A 273 7.67 13.29 -3.73
C PRO A 273 8.86 13.85 -2.95
N VAL A 274 8.60 14.49 -1.81
CA VAL A 274 9.66 15.04 -0.94
C VAL A 274 10.51 13.91 -0.37
N VAL A 275 9.88 12.83 0.10
CA VAL A 275 10.59 11.64 0.59
C VAL A 275 11.39 10.99 -0.54
N GLY A 276 10.84 10.90 -1.76
CA GLY A 276 11.58 10.41 -2.93
C GLY A 276 12.87 11.21 -3.18
N VAL A 277 12.81 12.53 -3.15
CA VAL A 277 14.02 13.38 -3.28
C VAL A 277 15.00 13.17 -2.14
N LEU A 278 14.53 13.01 -0.90
CA LEU A 278 15.40 12.76 0.26
C LEU A 278 16.13 11.41 0.13
N THR A 279 15.47 10.38 -0.41
CA THR A 279 16.11 9.09 -0.69
C THR A 279 17.13 9.18 -1.82
N ASP A 280 16.86 9.96 -2.86
CA ASP A 280 17.83 10.25 -3.93
C ASP A 280 19.07 10.99 -3.41
N TRP A 281 18.93 11.82 -2.36
CA TRP A 281 20.03 12.50 -1.68
C TRP A 281 20.79 11.60 -0.70
N GLY A 282 20.45 10.31 -0.61
CA GLY A 282 21.19 9.31 0.17
C GLY A 282 20.57 9.01 1.53
N MET A 283 19.30 9.32 1.76
CA MET A 283 18.59 8.83 2.93
C MET A 283 18.39 7.31 2.80
N ASP A 284 18.97 6.56 3.74
CA ASP A 284 18.83 5.11 3.84
C ASP A 284 17.38 4.69 4.13
N GLY A 285 16.94 3.61 3.50
CA GLY A 285 15.58 3.08 3.66
C GLY A 285 15.21 2.75 5.11
N PHE A 286 16.16 2.21 5.92
CA PHE A 286 15.91 1.94 7.34
C PHE A 286 15.67 3.23 8.15
N ARG A 287 16.40 4.31 7.86
CA ARG A 287 16.17 5.61 8.49
C ARG A 287 14.80 6.17 8.10
N ALA A 288 14.40 6.04 6.83
CA ALA A 288 13.07 6.42 6.40
C ALA A 288 11.99 5.65 7.15
N MET A 289 12.12 4.33 7.31
CA MET A 289 11.19 3.49 8.09
C MET A 289 11.08 3.94 9.54
N ILE A 290 12.20 4.26 10.21
CA ILE A 290 12.22 4.72 11.60
C ILE A 290 11.49 6.06 11.73
N ILE A 291 11.82 7.04 10.90
CA ILE A 291 11.17 8.35 10.87
C ILE A 291 9.69 8.20 10.60
N GLY A 292 9.34 7.38 9.62
CA GLY A 292 7.96 7.14 9.21
C GLY A 292 7.12 6.50 10.31
N ASN A 293 7.57 5.38 10.88
CA ASN A 293 6.86 4.71 11.98
C ASN A 293 6.77 5.58 13.24
N PHE A 294 7.79 6.40 13.53
CA PHE A 294 7.72 7.36 14.62
C PHE A 294 6.68 8.46 14.34
N GLY A 295 6.57 8.93 13.09
CA GLY A 295 5.50 9.85 12.68
C GLY A 295 4.11 9.22 12.84
N ILE A 296 3.94 7.95 12.44
CA ILE A 296 2.68 7.21 12.62
C ILE A 296 2.35 7.07 14.11
N PHE A 297 3.33 6.71 14.95
CA PHE A 297 3.20 6.67 16.41
C PHE A 297 2.69 7.99 16.98
N LEU A 298 3.36 9.10 16.65
CA LEU A 298 2.99 10.42 17.12
C LEU A 298 1.59 10.83 16.65
N GLY A 299 1.24 10.50 15.41
CA GLY A 299 -0.10 10.72 14.87
C GLY A 299 -1.18 10.01 15.69
N PHE A 300 -0.97 8.76 16.08
CA PHE A 300 -1.91 8.01 16.92
C PHE A 300 -2.03 8.56 18.34
N VAL A 301 -0.94 9.04 18.93
CA VAL A 301 -0.97 9.71 20.25
C VAL A 301 -1.81 10.99 20.22
N LEU A 302 -1.78 11.74 19.11
CA LEU A 302 -2.56 12.96 18.96
C LEU A 302 -4.02 12.69 18.56
N LEU A 303 -4.28 11.59 17.87
CA LEU A 303 -5.60 11.22 17.36
C LEU A 303 -6.60 10.91 18.51
N GLY A 304 -6.14 10.21 19.56
CA GLY A 304 -6.95 9.83 20.70
C GLY A 304 -6.21 10.00 22.02
N PRO A 305 -6.07 11.26 22.50
CA PRO A 305 -5.31 11.52 23.71
C PRO A 305 -5.95 10.87 24.93
N ILE A 306 -5.13 10.10 25.64
CA ILE A 306 -5.50 9.50 26.94
C ILE A 306 -5.45 10.50 28.09
N PRO A 307 -6.10 10.25 29.26
CA PRO A 307 -5.76 10.96 30.49
C PRO A 307 -4.25 10.78 30.82
N PRO A 308 -3.47 11.79 31.11
CA PRO A 308 -3.79 13.18 31.43
C PRO A 308 -3.86 14.16 30.25
N LEU A 309 -3.74 13.71 29.01
CA LEU A 309 -3.71 14.57 27.82
C LEU A 309 -5.13 14.91 27.29
N GLN A 310 -6.17 14.44 27.93
CA GLN A 310 -7.58 14.69 27.50
C GLN A 310 -7.98 16.15 27.44
N PHE A 311 -7.31 17.04 28.20
CA PHE A 311 -7.51 18.50 28.09
C PHE A 311 -7.11 19.07 26.71
N MET A 312 -6.31 18.31 25.95
CA MET A 312 -5.90 18.67 24.59
C MET A 312 -6.84 18.05 23.52
N GLY A 313 -7.88 17.30 23.91
CA GLY A 313 -8.82 16.64 22.99
C GLY A 313 -9.60 17.65 22.16
N SER A 314 -9.00 18.19 21.11
CA SER A 314 -9.65 19.08 20.14
C SER A 314 -9.66 18.42 18.75
N LEU A 315 -10.64 18.82 17.92
CA LEU A 315 -10.69 18.40 16.51
C LEU A 315 -9.40 18.78 15.77
N GLU A 316 -8.80 19.90 16.11
CA GLU A 316 -7.54 20.38 15.52
C GLU A 316 -6.39 19.43 15.76
N LEU A 317 -6.28 18.83 16.95
CA LEU A 317 -5.26 17.83 17.27
C LEU A 317 -5.53 16.51 16.54
N CYS A 318 -6.79 16.11 16.41
CA CYS A 318 -7.17 14.93 15.62
C CYS A 318 -6.73 15.12 14.16
N VAL A 319 -7.05 16.26 13.55
CA VAL A 319 -6.66 16.61 12.17
C VAL A 319 -5.14 16.68 12.03
N THR A 320 -4.44 17.29 13.00
CA THR A 320 -2.97 17.37 13.02
C THR A 320 -2.35 15.98 13.14
N GLY A 321 -2.92 15.11 13.98
CA GLY A 321 -2.50 13.72 14.12
C GLY A 321 -2.61 12.94 12.81
N LEU A 322 -3.71 13.09 12.08
CA LEU A 322 -3.90 12.48 10.77
C LEU A 322 -2.90 13.00 9.72
N ALA A 323 -2.61 14.31 9.73
CA ALA A 323 -1.61 14.89 8.84
C ALA A 323 -0.21 14.33 9.11
N ILE A 324 0.21 14.28 10.37
CA ILE A 324 1.51 13.73 10.78
C ILE A 324 1.59 12.24 10.42
N GLN A 325 0.50 11.50 10.63
CA GLN A 325 0.42 10.08 10.26
C GLN A 325 0.54 9.88 8.75
N GLY A 326 -0.10 10.73 7.92
CA GLY A 326 0.03 10.70 6.47
C GLY A 326 1.46 10.94 6.01
N ILE A 327 2.14 11.96 6.58
CA ILE A 327 3.56 12.23 6.32
C ILE A 327 4.41 11.02 6.76
N GLY A 328 4.22 10.50 7.96
CA GLY A 328 4.94 9.33 8.47
C GLY A 328 4.76 8.11 7.57
N SER A 329 3.54 7.85 7.12
CA SER A 329 3.24 6.74 6.21
C SER A 329 4.03 6.84 4.90
N SER A 330 4.18 8.03 4.30
CA SER A 330 4.95 8.17 3.06
C SER A 330 6.43 7.77 3.25
N PHE A 331 7.03 8.11 4.40
CA PHE A 331 8.39 7.67 4.75
C PHE A 331 8.48 6.16 4.93
N THR A 332 7.52 5.55 5.61
CA THR A 332 7.53 4.09 5.85
C THR A 332 7.31 3.33 4.55
N TYR A 333 6.35 3.72 3.72
CA TYR A 333 6.03 3.02 2.48
C TYR A 333 7.20 3.05 1.49
N ILE A 334 7.82 4.20 1.28
CA ILE A 334 9.01 4.34 0.42
C ILE A 334 10.20 3.60 1.05
N GLY A 335 10.45 3.80 2.35
CA GLY A 335 11.57 3.19 3.06
C GLY A 335 11.52 1.67 3.04
N THR A 336 10.35 1.06 3.24
CA THR A 336 10.19 -0.40 3.20
C THR A 336 10.47 -0.97 1.82
N LEU A 337 9.97 -0.34 0.75
CA LEU A 337 10.22 -0.80 -0.61
C LEU A 337 11.71 -0.74 -0.96
N LEU A 338 12.38 0.37 -0.63
CA LEU A 338 13.82 0.52 -0.84
C LEU A 338 14.60 -0.54 -0.06
N CYS A 339 14.34 -0.71 1.24
CA CYS A 339 15.00 -1.72 2.05
C CYS A 339 14.81 -3.13 1.51
N MET A 340 13.60 -3.48 1.04
CA MET A 340 13.35 -4.80 0.46
C MET A 340 14.15 -4.98 -0.82
N MET A 341 14.20 -3.98 -1.72
CA MET A 341 15.00 -4.04 -2.95
C MET A 341 16.49 -4.17 -2.64
N ASP A 342 17.03 -3.29 -1.80
CA ASP A 342 18.44 -3.28 -1.42
C ASP A 342 18.86 -4.59 -0.74
N SER A 343 18.04 -5.12 0.15
CA SER A 343 18.29 -6.38 0.85
C SER A 343 18.34 -7.57 -0.10
N VAL A 344 17.44 -7.63 -1.06
CA VAL A 344 17.36 -8.70 -2.06
C VAL A 344 18.58 -8.64 -2.99
N PHE A 345 18.97 -7.46 -3.46
CA PHE A 345 20.14 -7.32 -4.34
C PHE A 345 21.46 -7.52 -3.59
N ALA A 346 21.56 -7.07 -2.34
CA ALA A 346 22.73 -7.33 -1.48
C ALA A 346 22.92 -8.82 -1.18
N SER A 347 21.84 -9.63 -1.23
CA SER A 347 21.91 -11.09 -1.09
C SER A 347 22.43 -11.80 -2.35
N GLY A 348 22.85 -11.07 -3.39
CA GLY A 348 23.39 -11.62 -4.63
C GLY A 348 22.32 -12.09 -5.63
N LEU A 349 21.04 -11.78 -5.39
CA LEU A 349 19.99 -12.07 -6.36
C LEU A 349 20.11 -11.10 -7.55
N PRO A 350 19.87 -11.57 -8.79
CA PRO A 350 20.08 -10.75 -9.97
C PRO A 350 19.06 -9.59 -10.03
N ASP A 351 19.53 -8.40 -10.39
CA ASP A 351 18.67 -7.24 -10.67
C ASP A 351 17.94 -7.42 -12.02
N LYS A 352 16.88 -8.20 -11.97
CA LYS A 352 16.02 -8.51 -13.11
C LYS A 352 14.61 -8.00 -12.85
N GLU A 353 13.88 -7.75 -13.94
CA GLU A 353 12.47 -7.35 -13.88
C GLU A 353 11.62 -8.35 -13.05
N GLN A 354 11.89 -9.65 -13.19
CA GLN A 354 11.22 -10.70 -12.40
C GLN A 354 11.48 -10.54 -10.90
N THR A 355 12.73 -10.30 -10.46
CA THR A 355 13.07 -10.10 -9.05
C THR A 355 12.39 -8.87 -8.47
N ARG A 356 12.42 -7.76 -9.20
CA ARG A 356 11.73 -6.51 -8.82
C ARG A 356 10.22 -6.70 -8.71
N ALA A 357 9.61 -7.43 -9.65
CA ALA A 357 8.18 -7.76 -9.61
C ALA A 357 7.81 -8.61 -8.39
N MET A 358 8.65 -9.59 -8.01
CA MET A 358 8.44 -10.40 -6.81
C MET A 358 8.50 -9.56 -5.53
N VAL A 359 9.49 -8.67 -5.40
CA VAL A 359 9.60 -7.75 -4.26
C VAL A 359 8.39 -6.82 -4.17
N SER A 360 7.98 -6.21 -5.29
CA SER A 360 6.80 -5.35 -5.34
C SER A 360 5.52 -6.11 -4.99
N SER A 361 5.39 -7.36 -5.43
CA SER A 361 4.24 -8.20 -5.07
C SER A 361 4.20 -8.52 -3.57
N LEU A 362 5.36 -8.84 -2.98
CA LEU A 362 5.47 -9.09 -1.54
C LEU A 362 5.12 -7.82 -0.74
N TRP A 363 5.53 -6.65 -1.23
CA TRP A 363 5.19 -5.36 -0.65
C TRP A 363 3.67 -5.12 -0.66
N VAL A 364 2.99 -5.31 -1.80
CA VAL A 364 1.52 -5.17 -1.90
C VAL A 364 0.78 -6.17 -1.00
N ILE A 365 1.20 -7.43 -0.98
CA ILE A 365 0.61 -8.45 -0.10
C ILE A 365 0.74 -8.05 1.36
N SER A 366 1.92 -7.53 1.76
CA SER A 366 2.16 -7.09 3.14
C SER A 366 1.25 -5.92 3.55
N ASP A 367 1.04 -4.95 2.64
CA ASP A 367 0.11 -3.84 2.85
C ASP A 367 -1.35 -4.33 2.98
N CYS A 368 -1.78 -5.24 2.12
CA CYS A 368 -3.12 -5.83 2.20
C CYS A 368 -3.34 -6.59 3.52
N ILE A 369 -2.33 -7.32 4.01
CA ILE A 369 -2.38 -7.98 5.33
C ILE A 369 -2.54 -6.93 6.43
N GLY A 370 -1.75 -5.86 6.37
CA GLY A 370 -1.84 -4.73 7.29
C GLY A 370 -3.23 -4.08 7.25
N GLY A 371 -3.76 -3.79 6.07
CA GLY A 371 -5.09 -3.21 5.88
C GLY A 371 -6.21 -4.08 6.47
N TYR A 372 -6.15 -5.38 6.23
CA TYR A 372 -7.11 -6.33 6.82
C TYR A 372 -7.04 -6.36 8.36
N LEU A 373 -5.84 -6.53 8.91
CA LEU A 373 -5.63 -6.57 10.36
C LEU A 373 -6.01 -5.24 11.00
N GLY A 374 -5.62 -4.12 10.40
CA GLY A 374 -5.90 -2.79 10.91
C GLY A 374 -7.39 -2.51 11.02
N THR A 375 -8.14 -2.69 9.95
CA THR A 375 -9.58 -2.47 9.97
C THR A 375 -10.31 -3.42 10.94
N SER A 376 -9.94 -4.70 10.95
CA SER A 376 -10.60 -5.71 11.78
C SER A 376 -10.26 -5.54 13.27
N LEU A 377 -8.98 -5.40 13.62
CA LEU A 377 -8.54 -5.25 15.00
C LEU A 377 -8.85 -3.85 15.55
N GLY A 378 -8.76 -2.81 14.70
CA GLY A 378 -9.07 -1.44 15.10
C GLY A 378 -10.54 -1.26 15.47
N SER A 379 -11.46 -1.84 14.69
CA SER A 379 -12.89 -1.83 15.01
C SER A 379 -13.23 -2.65 16.25
N LEU A 380 -12.59 -3.82 16.42
CA LEU A 380 -12.74 -4.64 17.63
C LEU A 380 -12.22 -3.93 18.87
N ALA A 381 -11.06 -3.27 18.75
CA ALA A 381 -10.50 -2.47 19.85
C ALA A 381 -11.39 -1.27 20.18
N PHE A 382 -12.01 -0.64 19.21
CA PHE A 382 -12.96 0.44 19.45
C PHE A 382 -14.19 -0.02 20.24
N ASP A 383 -14.81 -1.15 19.84
CA ASP A 383 -16.01 -1.68 20.52
C ASP A 383 -15.72 -2.06 21.98
N ASN A 384 -14.51 -2.55 22.29
CA ASN A 384 -14.18 -3.03 23.65
C ASN A 384 -13.52 -1.97 24.54
N LEU A 385 -12.74 -1.07 23.98
CA LEU A 385 -11.88 -0.14 24.72
C LEU A 385 -12.26 1.33 24.50
N GLY A 386 -13.07 1.63 23.48
CA GLY A 386 -13.34 2.98 23.02
C GLY A 386 -12.20 3.56 22.15
N PHE A 387 -12.43 4.76 21.58
CA PHE A 387 -11.56 5.34 20.57
C PHE A 387 -10.14 5.65 21.10
N ALA A 388 -10.05 6.37 22.22
CA ALA A 388 -8.75 6.80 22.75
C ALA A 388 -7.84 5.62 23.15
N ALA A 389 -8.39 4.59 23.81
CA ALA A 389 -7.59 3.41 24.17
C ALA A 389 -7.23 2.58 22.93
N SER A 390 -8.13 2.47 21.96
CA SER A 390 -7.87 1.78 20.70
C SER A 390 -6.69 2.44 19.94
N THR A 391 -6.66 3.76 19.83
CA THR A 391 -5.56 4.49 19.18
C THR A 391 -4.23 4.33 19.92
N MET A 392 -4.25 4.26 21.26
CA MET A 392 -3.05 3.98 22.07
C MET A 392 -2.50 2.58 21.87
N VAL A 393 -3.36 1.58 21.67
CA VAL A 393 -2.91 0.22 21.31
C VAL A 393 -2.12 0.28 20.01
N MET A 394 -2.63 0.97 19.00
CA MET A 394 -1.91 1.09 17.73
C MET A 394 -0.64 1.95 17.86
N ALA A 395 -0.65 2.99 18.68
CA ALA A 395 0.55 3.74 19.02
C ALA A 395 1.64 2.84 19.63
N ALA A 396 1.29 1.96 20.56
CA ALA A 396 2.24 1.02 21.14
C ALA A 396 2.78 0.02 20.10
N VAL A 397 1.94 -0.46 19.19
CA VAL A 397 2.35 -1.34 18.08
C VAL A 397 3.32 -0.63 17.13
N THR A 398 3.04 0.61 16.75
CA THR A 398 3.94 1.38 15.88
C THR A 398 5.24 1.73 16.57
N LEU A 399 5.22 2.05 17.86
CA LEU A 399 6.44 2.28 18.65
C LEU A 399 7.29 1.00 18.74
N SER A 400 6.67 -0.17 18.90
CA SER A 400 7.40 -1.44 18.90
C SER A 400 8.08 -1.70 17.54
N SER A 401 7.45 -1.34 16.43
CA SER A 401 8.05 -1.42 15.09
C SER A 401 9.26 -0.49 14.94
N VAL A 402 9.20 0.74 15.50
CA VAL A 402 10.37 1.64 15.56
C VAL A 402 11.53 0.97 16.30
N LEU A 403 11.26 0.41 17.50
CA LEU A 403 12.29 -0.22 18.32
C LEU A 403 12.92 -1.44 17.61
N VAL A 404 12.10 -2.30 17.01
CA VAL A 404 12.58 -3.46 16.25
C VAL A 404 13.48 -3.03 15.09
N THR A 405 13.07 -2.01 14.34
CA THR A 405 13.86 -1.49 13.21
C THR A 405 15.18 -0.87 13.69
N CYS A 406 15.16 -0.12 14.80
CA CYS A 406 16.38 0.44 15.41
C CYS A 406 17.36 -0.65 15.87
N VAL A 407 16.87 -1.68 16.56
CA VAL A 407 17.69 -2.80 17.03
C VAL A 407 18.30 -3.56 15.85
N TYR A 408 17.49 -3.83 14.81
CA TYR A 408 17.98 -4.47 13.60
C TYR A 408 19.09 -3.65 12.91
N MET A 409 18.88 -2.35 12.74
CA MET A 409 19.86 -1.45 12.13
C MET A 409 21.15 -1.36 12.95
N ALA A 410 21.08 -1.32 14.29
CA ALA A 410 22.24 -1.33 15.17
C ALA A 410 23.02 -2.65 15.04
N GLY A 411 22.33 -3.78 15.02
CA GLY A 411 22.92 -5.10 14.85
C GLY A 411 23.67 -5.27 13.51
N THR A 412 23.06 -4.80 12.41
CA THR A 412 23.70 -4.90 11.08
C THR A 412 24.94 -4.01 10.96
N ARG A 413 24.96 -2.82 11.60
CA ARG A 413 26.14 -1.96 11.64
C ARG A 413 27.28 -2.58 12.47
N SER A 414 26.96 -3.13 13.63
CA SER A 414 27.94 -3.79 14.48
C SER A 414 28.60 -4.99 13.79
N THR A 415 27.83 -5.78 13.06
CA THR A 415 28.36 -6.92 12.27
C THR A 415 29.24 -6.46 11.09
N ALA A 416 28.89 -5.36 10.43
CA ALA A 416 29.71 -4.78 9.36
C ALA A 416 31.03 -4.24 9.90
N GLU A 417 31.04 -3.51 11.02
CA GLU A 417 32.25 -2.99 11.67
C GLU A 417 33.18 -4.11 12.16
N LEU A 418 32.62 -5.21 12.68
CA LEU A 418 33.40 -6.39 13.07
C LEU A 418 33.99 -7.11 11.85
N GLY A 419 33.25 -7.15 10.73
CA GLY A 419 33.73 -7.71 9.47
C GLY A 419 34.90 -6.90 8.88
N ASP A 420 34.79 -5.58 8.88
CA ASP A 420 35.84 -4.67 8.38
C ASP A 420 37.10 -4.74 9.27
N THR A 421 36.94 -4.83 10.59
CA THR A 421 38.05 -4.98 11.53
C THR A 421 38.77 -6.33 11.35
N ALA A 422 37.99 -7.39 11.13
CA ALA A 422 38.57 -8.73 10.86
C ALA A 422 39.29 -8.79 9.49
N ALA A 423 38.71 -8.14 8.45
CA ALA A 423 39.35 -8.06 7.14
C ALA A 423 40.66 -7.23 7.17
N SER A 424 40.64 -6.09 7.88
CA SER A 424 41.87 -5.27 8.03
C SER A 424 42.96 -5.96 8.82
N SER A 425 42.61 -6.69 9.89
CA SER A 425 43.60 -7.52 10.65
C SER A 425 44.13 -8.67 9.84
N SER A 426 43.34 -9.33 8.99
CA SER A 426 43.76 -10.38 8.08
C SER A 426 44.73 -9.87 7.00
N GLN A 427 44.46 -8.69 6.42
CA GLN A 427 45.36 -8.02 5.47
C GLN A 427 46.69 -7.61 6.10
N GLU A 428 46.66 -7.13 7.32
CA GLU A 428 47.86 -6.77 8.06
C GLU A 428 48.72 -8.01 8.36
N THR A 429 48.09 -9.09 8.78
CA THR A 429 48.77 -10.39 9.00
C THR A 429 49.39 -10.91 7.71
N GLN A 430 48.68 -10.81 6.58
CA GLN A 430 49.19 -11.24 5.28
C GLN A 430 50.38 -10.42 4.81
N ARG A 431 50.36 -9.08 5.02
CA ARG A 431 51.50 -8.18 4.74
C ARG A 431 52.71 -8.47 5.62
N LEU A 432 52.51 -8.84 6.88
CA LEU A 432 53.59 -9.21 7.80
C LEU A 432 54.23 -10.55 7.36
N LEU A 433 53.45 -11.52 6.93
CA LEU A 433 53.94 -12.80 6.38
C LEU A 433 54.75 -12.58 5.10
N GLU A 434 54.25 -11.78 4.15
CA GLU A 434 54.98 -11.41 2.93
C GLU A 434 56.32 -10.71 3.21
N ARG A 435 56.34 -9.78 4.21
CA ARG A 435 57.59 -9.14 4.65
C ARG A 435 58.58 -10.13 5.24
N LYS A 436 58.10 -11.10 6.03
CA LYS A 436 58.93 -12.11 6.63
C LYS A 436 59.54 -13.07 5.56
N THR A 437 58.72 -13.49 4.62
CA THR A 437 59.18 -14.33 3.49
C THR A 437 60.22 -13.61 2.62
N ASN A 438 60.03 -12.31 2.34
CA ASN A 438 60.98 -11.50 1.60
C ASN A 438 62.29 -11.25 2.39
N GLN A 439 62.24 -11.16 3.72
CA GLN A 439 63.45 -11.09 4.57
C GLN A 439 64.18 -12.40 4.58
N ASP A 440 63.50 -13.53 4.70
CA ASP A 440 64.12 -14.88 4.67
C ASP A 440 64.76 -15.14 3.31
N HIS A 441 64.14 -14.79 2.19
CA HIS A 441 64.77 -14.87 0.85
C HIS A 441 65.96 -13.91 0.65
N ALA A 442 65.93 -12.72 1.25
CA ALA A 442 67.05 -11.77 1.21
C ALA A 442 68.23 -12.31 2.02
N GLN A 443 67.98 -12.98 3.15
CA GLN A 443 69.01 -13.60 4.00
C GLN A 443 69.61 -14.84 3.33
N GLU A 444 68.82 -15.70 2.70
CA GLU A 444 69.27 -16.87 1.93
C GLU A 444 70.13 -16.45 0.72
N ASN A 445 69.79 -15.38 0.04
CA ASN A 445 70.59 -14.83 -1.05
C ASN A 445 71.92 -14.22 -0.56
N CYS A 446 71.97 -13.60 0.64
CA CYS A 446 73.20 -13.08 1.23
C CYS A 446 74.18 -14.28 1.63
N GLU A 447 73.64 -15.35 2.17
CA GLU A 447 74.47 -16.54 2.52
C GLU A 447 75.03 -17.23 1.28
N ASN A 448 74.32 -17.23 0.16
CA ASN A 448 74.81 -17.84 -1.09
C ASN A 448 75.81 -16.98 -1.86
N TYR A 449 76.06 -15.71 -1.48
CA TYR A 449 77.10 -14.83 -2.06
C TYR A 449 78.39 -14.70 -1.23
N VAL A 450 78.53 -15.40 -0.05
CA VAL A 450 79.63 -15.32 0.85
C VAL A 450 80.46 -16.66 0.88
N CYS A 451 80.19 -17.61 -0.05
CA CYS A 451 80.99 -18.78 -0.26
C CYS A 451 81.80 -18.71 -1.54
#